data_191beb4a34d66a8cead236f0876e2092
#
_entry.id   191beb4a34d66a8cead236f0876e2092
#
_cell.length_a   1.000
_cell.length_b   1.000
_cell.length_c   1.000
_cell.angle_alpha   90.00
_cell.angle_beta   90.00
_cell.angle_gamma   90.00
#
_symmetry.space_group_name_H-M   'P 1'
#
loop_
_entity.id
_entity.type
_entity.pdbx_description
1 polymer ?
#
loop_
_entity_poly.entity_id
_entity_poly.type
_entity_poly.pdbx_seq_one_letter_code
_entity_poly.pdbx_strand_id
1 'polypeptide(L)'
;MKADFHHSTLASLAYQNRSPEVDKQLEELGYTDIRFINIDGAQVYLLSNKDHVAIAFRGTEVTQMSDVVADLKAWKKRSKVAGKVHDGFYDEVEKVWKSLIFELTTLGVGKSLSVCGHSLGAAMATICAARLCTLNYKLVLYTYGSPRVGNRTFVKSVKCCHHRWVNNNDAVTKVPMAIMFFKHHGTLHYLNHYGLVRNGLNPWQRFKDGWRGRLAAWKNCEPFDGARDHSIGKYVANIGKPENDDFIKSKTTN
;
A
#
# COMPACT_ATOMS: atom_id res chain seq x y z
N MET A 1 3.13 7.07 17.89
CA MET A 1 3.51 6.93 16.47
C MET A 1 2.25 7.08 15.65
N LYS A 2 2.27 7.82 14.57
CA LYS A 2 1.10 7.99 13.72
C LYS A 2 0.78 6.69 12.99
N ALA A 3 -0.50 6.40 12.84
CA ALA A 3 -0.95 5.18 12.16
C ALA A 3 -0.35 5.02 10.76
N ASP A 4 -0.29 6.11 9.97
CA ASP A 4 0.28 6.07 8.61
C ASP A 4 1.77 5.71 8.61
N PHE A 5 2.57 6.28 9.53
CA PHE A 5 3.99 5.96 9.68
C PHE A 5 4.17 4.52 10.16
N HIS A 6 3.41 4.10 11.17
CA HIS A 6 3.43 2.73 11.68
C HIS A 6 3.17 1.70 10.57
N HIS A 7 2.11 1.90 9.78
CA HIS A 7 1.78 0.98 8.69
C HIS A 7 2.77 1.05 7.52
N SER A 8 3.43 2.20 7.28
CA SER A 8 4.51 2.27 6.28
C SER A 8 5.74 1.46 6.72
N THR A 9 6.04 1.44 8.02
CA THR A 9 7.09 0.60 8.60
C THR A 9 6.73 -0.88 8.47
N LEU A 10 5.50 -1.28 8.77
CA LEU A 10 5.05 -2.67 8.56
C LEU A 10 5.13 -3.08 7.09
N ALA A 11 4.70 -2.20 6.15
CA ALA A 11 4.82 -2.46 4.72
C ALA A 11 6.28 -2.57 4.26
N SER A 12 7.22 -1.89 4.93
CA SER A 12 8.66 -2.03 4.69
C SER A 12 9.20 -3.35 5.23
N LEU A 13 8.85 -3.72 6.46
CA LEU A 13 9.25 -4.99 7.07
C LEU A 13 8.72 -6.20 6.30
N ALA A 14 7.56 -6.08 5.65
CA ALA A 14 6.99 -7.15 4.85
C ALA A 14 7.87 -7.59 3.66
N TYR A 15 8.87 -6.80 3.25
CA TYR A 15 9.87 -7.21 2.25
C TYR A 15 10.90 -8.20 2.78
N GLN A 16 11.01 -8.34 4.09
CA GLN A 16 11.94 -9.27 4.71
C GLN A 16 11.25 -10.62 4.96
N ASN A 17 11.97 -11.71 4.74
CA ASN A 17 11.51 -13.02 5.19
C ASN A 17 11.55 -13.06 6.72
N ARG A 18 10.68 -13.88 7.31
CA ARG A 18 10.64 -14.02 8.76
C ARG A 18 11.99 -14.51 9.28
N SER A 19 12.51 -13.84 10.28
CA SER A 19 13.73 -14.16 11.01
C SER A 19 13.62 -13.64 12.45
N PRO A 20 14.48 -14.09 13.38
CA PRO A 20 14.49 -13.57 14.75
C PRO A 20 14.67 -12.05 14.82
N GLU A 21 15.45 -11.46 13.90
CA GLU A 21 15.68 -10.02 13.82
C GLU A 21 14.43 -9.26 13.38
N VAL A 22 13.67 -9.82 12.45
CA VAL A 22 12.39 -9.25 11.99
C VAL A 22 11.33 -9.41 13.08
N ASP A 23 11.25 -10.57 13.72
CA ASP A 23 10.33 -10.79 14.83
C ASP A 23 10.59 -9.78 15.96
N LYS A 24 11.85 -9.55 16.34
CA LYS A 24 12.23 -8.54 17.33
C LYS A 24 11.77 -7.12 16.94
N GLN A 25 11.95 -6.71 15.68
CA GLN A 25 11.49 -5.41 15.21
C GLN A 25 9.96 -5.29 15.27
N LEU A 26 9.23 -6.37 14.96
CA LEU A 26 7.77 -6.41 15.06
C LEU A 26 7.29 -6.39 16.52
N GLU A 27 8.02 -7.04 17.44
CA GLU A 27 7.77 -6.97 18.88
C GLU A 27 7.99 -5.56 19.43
N GLU A 28 9.05 -4.87 19.00
CA GLU A 28 9.31 -3.45 19.33
C GLU A 28 8.19 -2.52 18.81
N LEU A 29 7.50 -2.90 17.74
CA LEU A 29 6.30 -2.21 17.23
C LEU A 29 5.02 -2.58 18.00
N GLY A 30 5.11 -3.47 18.99
CA GLY A 30 4.03 -3.84 19.90
C GLY A 30 3.20 -5.05 19.47
N TYR A 31 3.71 -5.90 18.58
CA TYR A 31 3.04 -7.15 18.18
C TYR A 31 3.60 -8.34 18.97
N THR A 32 2.72 -9.18 19.50
CA THR A 32 3.06 -10.32 20.35
C THR A 32 2.79 -11.68 19.70
N ASP A 33 2.00 -11.71 18.64
CA ASP A 33 1.75 -12.91 17.83
C ASP A 33 2.03 -12.56 16.35
N ILE A 34 3.02 -13.24 15.78
CA ILE A 34 3.55 -12.98 14.45
C ILE A 34 3.34 -14.24 13.60
N ARG A 35 2.49 -14.15 12.58
CA ARG A 35 2.26 -15.19 11.60
C ARG A 35 2.80 -14.75 10.24
N PHE A 36 3.47 -15.67 9.56
CA PHE A 36 4.02 -15.44 8.23
C PHE A 36 3.53 -16.51 7.26
N ILE A 37 2.88 -16.09 6.19
CA ILE A 37 2.38 -16.95 5.12
C ILE A 37 3.22 -16.68 3.89
N ASN A 38 3.77 -17.74 3.30
CA ASN A 38 4.49 -17.70 2.02
C ASN A 38 4.01 -18.88 1.16
N ILE A 39 3.25 -18.59 0.12
CA ILE A 39 2.71 -19.60 -0.80
C ILE A 39 2.99 -19.15 -2.22
N ASP A 40 3.78 -19.92 -2.95
CA ASP A 40 4.16 -19.68 -4.34
C ASP A 40 4.67 -18.23 -4.58
N GLY A 41 5.48 -17.73 -3.65
CA GLY A 41 6.07 -16.39 -3.69
C GLY A 41 5.15 -15.26 -3.21
N ALA A 42 3.86 -15.49 -3.03
CA ALA A 42 2.98 -14.52 -2.39
C ALA A 42 3.19 -14.55 -0.86
N GLN A 43 3.57 -13.41 -0.30
CA GLN A 43 3.96 -13.30 1.10
C GLN A 43 3.11 -12.28 1.84
N VAL A 44 2.70 -12.65 3.07
CA VAL A 44 1.92 -11.79 3.96
C VAL A 44 2.21 -12.08 5.42
N TYR A 45 2.36 -11.03 6.20
CA TYR A 45 2.40 -11.08 7.66
C TYR A 45 1.01 -10.82 8.23
N LEU A 46 0.60 -11.61 9.22
CA LEU A 46 -0.48 -11.30 10.14
C LEU A 46 0.13 -11.06 11.52
N LEU A 47 -0.06 -9.88 12.03
CA LEU A 47 0.57 -9.36 13.24
C LEU A 47 -0.51 -9.03 14.25
N SER A 48 -0.47 -9.61 15.43
CA SER A 48 -1.51 -9.40 16.43
C SER A 48 -0.92 -8.98 17.77
N ASN A 49 -1.66 -8.12 18.45
CA ASN A 49 -1.50 -7.83 19.86
C ASN A 49 -2.86 -7.94 20.59
N LYS A 50 -2.94 -7.43 21.81
CA LYS A 50 -4.17 -7.49 22.61
C LYS A 50 -5.39 -6.89 21.90
N ASP A 51 -5.22 -5.77 21.21
CA ASP A 51 -6.34 -4.92 20.74
C ASP A 51 -6.43 -4.81 19.21
N HIS A 52 -5.39 -5.28 18.49
CA HIS A 52 -5.26 -5.02 17.06
C HIS A 52 -4.66 -6.19 16.29
N VAL A 53 -5.13 -6.35 15.04
CA VAL A 53 -4.50 -7.20 14.03
C VAL A 53 -4.12 -6.34 12.83
N ALA A 54 -2.87 -6.45 12.38
CA ALA A 54 -2.40 -5.86 11.13
C ALA A 54 -2.07 -6.96 10.11
N ILE A 55 -2.49 -6.77 8.87
CA ILE A 55 -2.14 -7.63 7.74
C ILE A 55 -1.23 -6.82 6.83
N ALA A 56 0.01 -7.26 6.63
CA ALA A 56 1.00 -6.57 5.82
C ALA A 56 1.44 -7.43 4.62
N PHE A 57 1.07 -7.01 3.42
CA PHE A 57 1.42 -7.70 2.17
C PHE A 57 2.78 -7.23 1.65
N ARG A 58 3.64 -8.20 1.29
CA ARG A 58 4.88 -7.94 0.56
C ARG A 58 4.59 -7.50 -0.85
N GLY A 59 5.34 -6.52 -1.34
CA GLY A 59 5.40 -6.15 -2.76
C GLY A 59 6.52 -6.87 -3.51
N THR A 60 6.68 -6.51 -4.79
CA THR A 60 7.81 -6.93 -5.62
C THR A 60 8.99 -5.98 -5.40
N GLU A 61 10.21 -6.48 -5.43
CA GLU A 61 11.42 -5.68 -5.26
C GLU A 61 11.60 -4.65 -6.38
N VAL A 62 12.15 -3.48 -6.04
CA VAL A 62 12.31 -2.33 -6.96
C VAL A 62 13.16 -2.70 -8.20
N THR A 63 14.13 -3.60 -8.05
CA THR A 63 14.98 -4.11 -9.14
C THR A 63 14.22 -4.87 -10.21
N GLN A 64 13.06 -5.45 -9.86
CA GLN A 64 12.18 -6.18 -10.78
C GLN A 64 10.99 -5.32 -11.25
N MET A 65 10.87 -4.10 -10.73
CA MET A 65 9.70 -3.23 -10.98
C MET A 65 9.61 -2.74 -12.42
N SER A 66 10.75 -2.52 -13.11
CA SER A 66 10.74 -2.17 -14.54
C SER A 66 10.04 -3.25 -15.35
N ASP A 67 10.34 -4.51 -15.06
CA ASP A 67 9.79 -5.67 -15.74
C ASP A 67 8.31 -5.85 -15.37
N VAL A 68 7.97 -5.70 -14.09
CA VAL A 68 6.59 -5.75 -13.61
C VAL A 68 5.73 -4.63 -14.24
N VAL A 69 6.25 -3.40 -14.35
CA VAL A 69 5.53 -2.28 -14.98
C VAL A 69 5.40 -2.49 -16.49
N ALA A 70 6.44 -3.05 -17.14
CA ALA A 70 6.40 -3.38 -18.57
C ALA A 70 5.45 -4.55 -18.86
N ASP A 71 5.43 -5.56 -17.99
CA ASP A 71 4.60 -6.76 -18.10
C ASP A 71 3.19 -6.60 -17.52
N LEU A 72 2.85 -5.44 -16.95
CA LEU A 72 1.48 -5.12 -16.52
C LEU A 72 0.53 -5.09 -17.72
N LYS A 73 0.42 -6.26 -18.41
CA LYS A 73 -0.66 -6.54 -19.35
C LYS A 73 -1.96 -6.35 -18.59
N ALA A 74 -2.72 -5.34 -18.98
CA ALA A 74 -3.91 -4.91 -18.24
C ALA A 74 -5.10 -5.87 -18.43
N TRP A 75 -4.84 -7.16 -18.24
CA TRP A 75 -5.89 -8.16 -18.23
C TRP A 75 -6.75 -8.00 -16.99
N LYS A 76 -8.06 -8.07 -17.17
CA LYS A 76 -9.04 -7.91 -16.10
C LYS A 76 -9.75 -9.22 -15.84
N LYS A 77 -9.75 -9.63 -14.59
CA LYS A 77 -10.48 -10.75 -14.06
C LYS A 77 -11.71 -10.28 -13.27
N ARG A 78 -12.78 -11.07 -13.27
CA ARG A 78 -13.95 -10.78 -12.44
C ARG A 78 -13.58 -10.94 -10.96
N SER A 79 -13.82 -9.92 -10.16
CA SER A 79 -13.61 -9.97 -8.73
C SER A 79 -14.67 -10.83 -8.03
N LYS A 80 -14.32 -11.51 -6.94
CA LYS A 80 -15.27 -12.19 -6.04
C LYS A 80 -16.15 -11.23 -5.22
N VAL A 81 -15.87 -9.93 -5.26
CA VAL A 81 -16.68 -8.92 -4.59
C VAL A 81 -17.64 -8.27 -5.57
N ALA A 82 -17.11 -7.42 -6.46
CA ALA A 82 -17.86 -6.78 -7.55
C ALA A 82 -16.87 -6.23 -8.59
N GLY A 83 -17.33 -6.11 -9.85
CA GLY A 83 -16.54 -5.52 -10.92
C GLY A 83 -15.37 -6.39 -11.37
N LYS A 84 -14.32 -5.72 -11.89
CA LYS A 84 -13.13 -6.37 -12.45
C LYS A 84 -11.86 -5.76 -11.83
N VAL A 85 -10.89 -6.60 -11.54
CA VAL A 85 -9.57 -6.27 -11.01
C VAL A 85 -8.49 -6.72 -11.98
N HIS A 86 -7.25 -6.25 -11.77
CA HIS A 86 -6.09 -6.74 -12.51
C HIS A 86 -5.87 -8.22 -12.19
N ASP A 87 -5.68 -9.02 -13.22
CA ASP A 87 -5.58 -10.49 -13.14
C ASP A 87 -4.45 -10.94 -12.22
N GLY A 88 -3.22 -10.51 -12.48
CA GLY A 88 -2.06 -10.89 -11.67
C GLY A 88 -2.19 -10.49 -10.19
N PHE A 89 -2.75 -9.32 -9.88
CA PHE A 89 -2.95 -8.91 -8.47
C PHE A 89 -3.97 -9.80 -7.77
N TYR A 90 -5.00 -10.22 -8.50
CA TYR A 90 -6.01 -11.11 -7.99
C TYR A 90 -5.45 -12.50 -7.68
N ASP A 91 -4.66 -13.05 -8.61
CA ASP A 91 -4.10 -14.39 -8.48
C ASP A 91 -3.10 -14.46 -7.30
N GLU A 92 -2.31 -13.43 -7.08
CA GLU A 92 -1.44 -13.35 -5.90
C GLU A 92 -2.22 -13.40 -4.57
N VAL A 93 -3.37 -12.71 -4.51
CA VAL A 93 -4.24 -12.80 -3.32
C VAL A 93 -4.86 -14.19 -3.17
N GLU A 94 -5.26 -14.84 -4.27
CA GLU A 94 -5.87 -16.18 -4.20
C GLU A 94 -4.90 -17.22 -3.61
N LYS A 95 -3.60 -17.13 -3.89
CA LYS A 95 -2.59 -18.04 -3.32
C LYS A 95 -2.66 -18.08 -1.80
N VAL A 96 -2.72 -16.92 -1.17
CA VAL A 96 -2.65 -16.79 0.31
C VAL A 96 -4.01 -16.74 0.99
N TRP A 97 -5.11 -16.56 0.25
CA TRP A 97 -6.41 -16.23 0.82
C TRP A 97 -6.93 -17.23 1.86
N LYS A 98 -6.85 -18.53 1.57
CA LYS A 98 -7.36 -19.57 2.49
C LYS A 98 -6.61 -19.56 3.82
N SER A 99 -5.28 -19.53 3.76
CA SER A 99 -4.42 -19.50 4.93
C SER A 99 -4.60 -18.18 5.71
N LEU A 100 -4.71 -17.04 5.01
CA LEU A 100 -4.95 -15.75 5.64
C LEU A 100 -6.26 -15.73 6.43
N ILE A 101 -7.37 -16.23 5.86
CA ILE A 101 -8.65 -16.29 6.57
C ILE A 101 -8.59 -17.23 7.77
N PHE A 102 -7.94 -18.38 7.64
CA PHE A 102 -7.76 -19.32 8.74
C PHE A 102 -7.03 -18.67 9.91
N GLU A 103 -5.88 -18.04 9.66
CA GLU A 103 -5.11 -17.35 10.70
C GLU A 103 -5.88 -16.13 11.27
N LEU A 104 -6.56 -15.37 10.42
CA LEU A 104 -7.33 -14.20 10.87
C LEU A 104 -8.50 -14.58 11.80
N THR A 105 -9.17 -15.69 11.54
CA THR A 105 -10.27 -16.17 12.41
C THR A 105 -9.76 -16.58 13.80
N THR A 106 -8.52 -17.03 13.89
CA THR A 106 -7.88 -17.39 15.17
C THR A 106 -7.43 -16.15 15.94
N LEU A 107 -6.87 -15.16 15.25
CA LEU A 107 -6.22 -13.98 15.86
C LEU A 107 -7.16 -12.80 16.08
N GLY A 108 -8.21 -12.69 15.24
CA GLY A 108 -8.91 -11.43 15.01
C GLY A 108 -10.20 -11.21 15.79
N VAL A 109 -10.64 -12.17 16.61
CA VAL A 109 -11.93 -12.06 17.32
C VAL A 109 -11.93 -10.84 18.27
N GLY A 110 -12.84 -9.90 18.04
CA GLY A 110 -13.02 -8.74 18.90
C GLY A 110 -11.95 -7.63 18.76
N LYS A 111 -10.96 -7.80 17.88
CA LYS A 111 -9.87 -6.84 17.70
C LYS A 111 -10.12 -5.89 16.54
N SER A 112 -9.53 -4.69 16.60
CA SER A 112 -9.47 -3.79 15.46
C SER A 112 -8.57 -4.38 14.36
N LEU A 113 -8.87 -4.07 13.09
CA LEU A 113 -8.17 -4.65 11.95
C LEU A 113 -7.61 -3.57 11.02
N SER A 114 -6.38 -3.74 10.60
CA SER A 114 -5.81 -2.95 9.49
C SER A 114 -5.18 -3.85 8.43
N VAL A 115 -5.13 -3.33 7.20
CA VAL A 115 -4.44 -3.97 6.08
C VAL A 115 -3.49 -2.96 5.47
N CYS A 116 -2.26 -3.36 5.18
CA CYS A 116 -1.31 -2.47 4.54
C CYS A 116 -0.44 -3.20 3.49
N GLY A 117 0.21 -2.40 2.64
CA GLY A 117 1.17 -2.88 1.67
C GLY A 117 1.74 -1.77 0.80
N HIS A 118 2.84 -2.08 0.14
CA HIS A 118 3.52 -1.22 -0.81
C HIS A 118 3.54 -1.86 -2.19
N SER A 119 3.46 -1.07 -3.27
CA SER A 119 3.59 -1.56 -4.64
C SER A 119 2.56 -2.64 -5.00
N LEU A 120 2.99 -3.82 -5.48
CA LEU A 120 2.14 -5.00 -5.68
C LEU A 120 1.41 -5.39 -4.37
N GLY A 121 2.11 -5.35 -3.23
CA GLY A 121 1.49 -5.61 -1.93
C GLY A 121 0.35 -4.64 -1.59
N ALA A 122 0.42 -3.40 -2.06
CA ALA A 122 -0.69 -2.43 -1.92
C ALA A 122 -1.91 -2.80 -2.76
N ALA A 123 -1.69 -3.38 -3.95
CA ALA A 123 -2.77 -3.89 -4.78
C ALA A 123 -3.42 -5.12 -4.14
N MET A 124 -2.61 -6.05 -3.64
CA MET A 124 -3.09 -7.23 -2.88
C MET A 124 -3.87 -6.80 -1.63
N ALA A 125 -3.34 -5.86 -0.85
CA ALA A 125 -4.00 -5.27 0.31
C ALA A 125 -5.38 -4.68 -0.03
N THR A 126 -5.50 -4.00 -1.16
CA THR A 126 -6.78 -3.41 -1.62
C THR A 126 -7.80 -4.49 -1.98
N ILE A 127 -7.40 -5.56 -2.65
CA ILE A 127 -8.28 -6.70 -2.99
C ILE A 127 -8.69 -7.45 -1.72
N CYS A 128 -7.72 -7.72 -0.84
CA CYS A 128 -7.96 -8.35 0.46
C CYS A 128 -8.96 -7.55 1.30
N ALA A 129 -8.75 -6.24 1.46
CA ALA A 129 -9.64 -5.36 2.20
C ALA A 129 -11.07 -5.37 1.64
N ALA A 130 -11.24 -5.31 0.30
CA ALA A 130 -12.55 -5.41 -0.34
C ALA A 130 -13.27 -6.71 0.03
N ARG A 131 -12.56 -7.85 0.02
CA ARG A 131 -13.11 -9.17 0.37
C ARG A 131 -13.45 -9.27 1.85
N LEU A 132 -12.58 -8.78 2.74
CA LEU A 132 -12.83 -8.76 4.18
C LEU A 132 -14.06 -7.90 4.54
N CYS A 133 -14.26 -6.78 3.85
CA CYS A 133 -15.48 -5.96 4.01
C CYS A 133 -16.75 -6.74 3.65
N THR A 134 -16.73 -7.64 2.66
CA THR A 134 -17.90 -8.50 2.34
C THR A 134 -18.16 -9.59 3.38
N LEU A 135 -17.16 -9.91 4.20
CA LEU A 135 -17.27 -10.79 5.35
C LEU A 135 -17.58 -10.02 6.66
N ASN A 136 -18.01 -8.75 6.53
CA ASN A 136 -18.37 -7.85 7.63
C ASN A 136 -17.20 -7.45 8.56
N TYR A 137 -15.95 -7.62 8.16
CA TYR A 137 -14.83 -7.06 8.90
C TYR A 137 -14.80 -5.54 8.76
N LYS A 138 -14.71 -4.83 9.88
CA LYS A 138 -14.42 -3.39 9.93
C LYS A 138 -12.91 -3.21 9.97
N LEU A 139 -12.36 -2.50 9.00
CA LEU A 139 -10.91 -2.34 8.87
C LEU A 139 -10.53 -0.96 8.32
N VAL A 140 -9.25 -0.61 8.48
CA VAL A 140 -8.62 0.53 7.82
C VAL A 140 -7.52 0.01 6.87
N LEU A 141 -7.48 0.56 5.66
CA LEU A 141 -6.52 0.20 4.63
C LEU A 141 -5.47 1.30 4.46
N TYR A 142 -4.20 0.93 4.43
CA TYR A 142 -3.06 1.82 4.19
C TYR A 142 -2.25 1.32 3.00
N THR A 143 -2.10 2.13 1.96
CA THR A 143 -1.32 1.74 0.79
C THR A 143 -0.30 2.79 0.40
N TYR A 144 0.87 2.33 0.00
CA TYR A 144 2.02 3.14 -0.38
C TYR A 144 2.43 2.78 -1.81
N GLY A 145 2.51 3.75 -2.70
CA GLY A 145 2.88 3.51 -4.10
C GLY A 145 1.95 2.55 -4.85
N SER A 146 0.67 2.48 -4.47
CA SER A 146 -0.27 1.52 -5.06
C SER A 146 -0.55 1.78 -6.53
N PRO A 147 -0.46 0.75 -7.41
CA PRO A 147 -1.01 0.84 -8.76
C PRO A 147 -2.54 0.96 -8.74
N ARG A 148 -3.17 1.18 -9.90
CA ARG A 148 -4.63 1.10 -10.03
C ARG A 148 -5.07 -0.36 -10.04
N VAL A 149 -5.97 -0.72 -9.13
CA VAL A 149 -6.26 -2.14 -8.85
C VAL A 149 -7.42 -2.69 -9.68
N GLY A 150 -8.45 -1.90 -9.93
CA GLY A 150 -9.63 -2.40 -10.62
C GLY A 150 -10.48 -1.31 -11.28
N ASN A 151 -11.59 -1.72 -11.86
CA ASN A 151 -12.50 -0.80 -12.53
C ASN A 151 -13.38 -0.03 -11.52
N ARG A 152 -14.19 0.92 -12.04
CA ARG A 152 -15.07 1.77 -11.21
C ARG A 152 -16.03 0.97 -10.32
N THR A 153 -16.53 -0.16 -10.81
CA THR A 153 -17.44 -1.04 -10.04
C THR A 153 -16.72 -1.67 -8.86
N PHE A 154 -15.51 -2.19 -9.08
CA PHE A 154 -14.69 -2.73 -7.99
C PHE A 154 -14.34 -1.66 -6.95
N VAL A 155 -13.84 -0.50 -7.38
CA VAL A 155 -13.47 0.59 -6.48
C VAL A 155 -14.65 1.03 -5.60
N LYS A 156 -15.87 1.08 -6.15
CA LYS A 156 -17.09 1.39 -5.38
C LYS A 156 -17.47 0.30 -4.37
N SER A 157 -17.00 -0.92 -4.53
CA SER A 157 -17.29 -2.03 -3.61
C SER A 157 -16.35 -2.11 -2.41
N VAL A 158 -15.22 -1.40 -2.45
CA VAL A 158 -14.30 -1.30 -1.30
C VAL A 158 -14.93 -0.38 -0.25
N LYS A 159 -15.37 -0.94 0.88
CA LYS A 159 -16.20 -0.26 1.90
C LYS A 159 -15.44 0.02 3.21
N CYS A 160 -14.16 0.36 3.10
CA CYS A 160 -13.34 0.72 4.26
C CYS A 160 -12.72 2.12 4.10
N CYS A 161 -12.31 2.72 5.22
CA CYS A 161 -11.43 3.87 5.20
C CYS A 161 -10.11 3.45 4.56
N HIS A 162 -9.61 4.24 3.61
CA HIS A 162 -8.39 3.91 2.87
C HIS A 162 -7.50 5.14 2.75
N HIS A 163 -6.35 5.09 3.39
CA HIS A 163 -5.25 6.05 3.28
C HIS A 163 -4.31 5.62 2.16
N ARG A 164 -4.36 6.33 1.03
CA ARG A 164 -3.54 6.04 -0.14
C ARG A 164 -2.43 7.07 -0.30
N TRP A 165 -1.20 6.64 -0.06
CA TRP A 165 -0.01 7.47 -0.12
C TRP A 165 0.65 7.39 -1.50
N VAL A 166 1.02 8.56 -2.03
CA VAL A 166 1.71 8.72 -3.31
C VAL A 166 2.88 9.67 -3.13
N ASN A 167 4.07 9.22 -3.50
CA ASN A 167 5.28 10.03 -3.40
C ASN A 167 5.65 10.61 -4.77
N ASN A 168 5.57 11.92 -4.90
CA ASN A 168 5.97 12.74 -6.04
C ASN A 168 5.74 12.09 -7.43
N ASN A 169 6.82 11.68 -8.11
CA ASN A 169 6.80 11.12 -9.46
C ASN A 169 6.63 9.60 -9.53
N ASP A 170 6.34 8.93 -8.43
CA ASP A 170 6.16 7.48 -8.38
C ASP A 170 5.39 6.97 -9.62
N ALA A 171 6.10 6.24 -10.48
CA ALA A 171 5.58 5.77 -11.76
C ALA A 171 4.56 4.64 -11.59
N VAL A 172 4.69 3.82 -10.56
CA VAL A 172 3.80 2.67 -10.30
C VAL A 172 2.38 3.12 -10.03
N THR A 173 2.20 4.27 -9.38
CA THR A 173 0.86 4.83 -9.13
C THR A 173 0.12 5.26 -10.40
N LYS A 174 0.81 5.31 -11.53
CA LYS A 174 0.23 5.70 -12.83
C LYS A 174 -0.23 4.51 -13.68
N VAL A 175 0.14 3.28 -13.29
CA VAL A 175 -0.19 2.06 -14.02
C VAL A 175 -1.24 1.21 -13.27
N PRO A 176 -1.99 0.34 -13.98
CA PRO A 176 -2.30 0.43 -15.39
C PRO A 176 -2.90 1.79 -15.75
N MET A 177 -2.74 2.24 -17.02
CA MET A 177 -3.20 3.57 -17.43
C MET A 177 -4.71 3.75 -17.22
N ALA A 178 -5.13 4.96 -16.83
CA ALA A 178 -6.54 5.26 -16.56
C ALA A 178 -7.46 5.04 -17.76
N ILE A 179 -6.92 5.19 -18.99
CA ILE A 179 -7.63 4.93 -20.25
C ILE A 179 -8.05 3.46 -20.38
N MET A 180 -7.36 2.55 -19.69
CA MET A 180 -7.73 1.14 -19.62
C MET A 180 -8.82 0.87 -18.57
N PHE A 181 -9.53 1.90 -18.13
CA PHE A 181 -10.64 1.87 -17.16
C PHE A 181 -10.27 1.37 -15.77
N PHE A 182 -8.98 1.38 -15.41
CA PHE A 182 -8.55 1.15 -14.04
C PHE A 182 -8.65 2.45 -13.21
N LYS A 183 -9.01 2.31 -11.95
CA LYS A 183 -9.19 3.42 -11.01
C LYS A 183 -8.48 3.16 -9.68
N HIS A 184 -8.19 4.24 -8.98
CA HIS A 184 -7.77 4.19 -7.58
C HIS A 184 -8.98 4.23 -6.65
N HIS A 185 -8.82 3.62 -5.47
CA HIS A 185 -9.67 3.79 -4.30
C HIS A 185 -8.96 4.62 -3.23
N GLY A 186 -9.73 5.22 -2.32
CA GLY A 186 -9.25 5.83 -1.10
C GLY A 186 -8.87 7.31 -1.21
N THR A 187 -8.62 7.89 -0.05
CA THR A 187 -8.18 9.28 0.12
C THR A 187 -6.71 9.41 -0.25
N LEU A 188 -6.41 10.33 -1.16
CA LEU A 188 -5.05 10.59 -1.60
C LEU A 188 -4.30 11.43 -0.57
N HIS A 189 -3.18 10.91 -0.08
CA HIS A 189 -2.14 11.65 0.63
C HIS A 189 -0.93 11.77 -0.29
N TYR A 190 -0.59 12.98 -0.69
CA TYR A 190 0.49 13.23 -1.64
C TYR A 190 1.71 13.83 -0.94
N LEU A 191 2.86 13.19 -1.14
CA LEU A 191 4.17 13.68 -0.73
C LEU A 191 4.79 14.44 -1.90
N ASN A 192 5.10 15.72 -1.72
CA ASN A 192 5.69 16.54 -2.77
C ASN A 192 7.18 16.20 -2.98
N HIS A 193 7.83 16.86 -3.92
CA HIS A 193 9.25 16.70 -4.21
C HIS A 193 10.17 16.83 -2.97
N TYR A 194 9.76 17.61 -1.98
CA TYR A 194 10.51 17.78 -0.72
C TYR A 194 10.15 16.72 0.35
N GLY A 195 9.27 15.78 0.03
CA GLY A 195 8.76 14.78 0.95
C GLY A 195 7.76 15.33 1.98
N LEU A 196 7.15 16.49 1.71
CA LEU A 196 6.16 17.11 2.57
C LEU A 196 4.74 16.76 2.11
N VAL A 197 3.86 16.49 3.07
CA VAL A 197 2.45 16.16 2.79
C VAL A 197 1.74 17.38 2.19
N ARG A 198 1.01 17.15 1.10
CA ARG A 198 0.15 18.12 0.45
C ARG A 198 -1.21 17.47 0.16
N ASN A 199 -2.28 18.07 0.66
CA ASN A 199 -3.64 17.65 0.37
C ASN A 199 -4.34 18.70 -0.50
N GLY A 200 -5.35 18.25 -1.28
CA GLY A 200 -6.16 19.16 -2.09
C GLY A 200 -5.45 19.76 -3.30
N LEU A 201 -4.27 19.22 -3.69
CA LEU A 201 -3.59 19.67 -4.90
C LEU A 201 -4.44 19.38 -6.14
N ASN A 202 -4.64 20.40 -6.98
CA ASN A 202 -5.22 20.21 -8.30
C ASN A 202 -4.23 19.49 -9.25
N PRO A 203 -4.70 18.94 -10.39
CA PRO A 203 -3.83 18.22 -11.33
C PRO A 203 -2.65 19.06 -11.85
N TRP A 204 -2.84 20.36 -12.02
CA TRP A 204 -1.80 21.28 -12.51
C TRP A 204 -0.69 21.51 -11.47
N GLN A 205 -1.06 21.63 -10.20
CA GLN A 205 -0.09 21.76 -9.10
C GLN A 205 0.76 20.48 -8.97
N ARG A 206 0.14 19.31 -9.10
CA ARG A 206 0.86 18.02 -9.11
C ARG A 206 1.79 17.87 -10.30
N PHE A 207 1.36 18.34 -11.48
CA PHE A 207 2.18 18.36 -12.69
C PHE A 207 3.43 19.25 -12.50
N LYS A 208 3.26 20.48 -11.97
CA LYS A 208 4.39 21.38 -11.68
C LYS A 208 5.37 20.77 -10.67
N ASP A 209 4.87 20.12 -9.63
CA ASP A 209 5.70 19.50 -8.62
C ASP A 209 6.50 18.32 -9.22
N GLY A 210 5.86 17.49 -10.03
CA GLY A 210 6.51 16.43 -10.77
C GLY A 210 7.60 16.94 -11.74
N TRP A 211 7.41 18.10 -12.38
CA TRP A 211 8.45 18.75 -13.19
C TRP A 211 9.64 19.21 -12.36
N ARG A 212 9.40 19.77 -11.17
CA ARG A 212 10.48 20.16 -10.24
C ARG A 212 11.31 18.94 -9.83
N GLY A 213 10.66 17.82 -9.53
CA GLY A 213 11.35 16.57 -9.23
C GLY A 213 12.25 16.10 -10.37
N ARG A 214 11.72 16.09 -11.60
CA ARG A 214 12.48 15.70 -12.80
C ARG A 214 13.67 16.61 -13.06
N LEU A 215 13.50 17.94 -12.95
CA LEU A 215 14.59 18.91 -13.12
C LEU A 215 15.68 18.73 -12.06
N ALA A 216 15.30 18.45 -10.81
CA ALA A 216 16.26 18.16 -9.74
C ALA A 216 17.00 16.84 -10.01
N ALA A 217 16.31 15.79 -10.42
CA ALA A 217 16.92 14.51 -10.77
C ALA A 217 17.88 14.65 -11.96
N TRP A 218 17.51 15.40 -12.98
CA TRP A 218 18.37 15.69 -14.13
C TRP A 218 19.65 16.45 -13.73
N LYS A 219 19.54 17.47 -12.89
CA LYS A 219 20.71 18.19 -12.33
C LYS A 219 21.65 17.28 -11.54
N ASN A 220 21.12 16.25 -10.90
CA ASN A 220 21.90 15.29 -10.12
C ASN A 220 22.36 14.06 -10.93
N CYS A 221 22.23 14.09 -12.27
CA CYS A 221 22.54 12.96 -13.18
C CYS A 221 21.76 11.67 -12.84
N GLU A 222 20.54 11.78 -12.31
CA GLU A 222 19.67 10.67 -11.93
C GLU A 222 18.43 10.60 -12.85
N PRO A 223 18.50 9.99 -14.06
CA PRO A 223 17.45 10.10 -15.07
C PRO A 223 16.14 9.35 -14.74
N PHE A 224 16.13 8.44 -13.75
CA PHE A 224 14.97 7.59 -13.41
C PHE A 224 14.36 7.94 -12.04
N ASP A 225 13.89 9.17 -11.90
CA ASP A 225 13.21 9.73 -10.73
C ASP A 225 12.00 8.86 -10.26
N GLY A 226 11.20 8.35 -11.20
CA GLY A 226 9.98 7.61 -10.90
C GLY A 226 10.18 6.26 -10.18
N ALA A 227 11.28 5.55 -10.45
CA ALA A 227 11.61 4.31 -9.75
C ALA A 227 12.15 4.60 -8.34
N ARG A 228 12.97 5.64 -8.20
CA ARG A 228 13.49 6.08 -6.90
C ARG A 228 12.39 6.58 -5.97
N ASP A 229 11.40 7.32 -6.50
CA ASP A 229 10.27 7.82 -5.73
C ASP A 229 9.32 6.70 -5.31
N HIS A 230 9.39 5.54 -5.97
CA HIS A 230 8.63 4.34 -5.61
C HIS A 230 9.21 3.57 -4.42
N SER A 231 10.45 3.82 -3.99
CA SER A 231 11.07 3.09 -2.88
C SER A 231 10.26 3.19 -1.59
N ILE A 232 9.97 2.06 -0.94
CA ILE A 232 9.27 2.04 0.35
C ILE A 232 10.05 2.80 1.43
N GLY A 233 11.39 2.73 1.41
CA GLY A 233 12.23 3.49 2.34
C GLY A 233 12.00 5.00 2.25
N LYS A 234 11.76 5.55 1.04
CA LYS A 234 11.38 6.95 0.87
C LYS A 234 10.01 7.28 1.42
N TYR A 235 9.02 6.38 1.27
CA TYR A 235 7.71 6.55 1.89
C TYR A 235 7.84 6.62 3.42
N VAL A 236 8.56 5.67 4.04
CA VAL A 236 8.80 5.65 5.47
C VAL A 236 9.50 6.92 5.93
N ALA A 237 10.62 7.28 5.29
CA ALA A 237 11.40 8.46 5.65
C ALA A 237 10.60 9.77 5.51
N ASN A 238 9.83 9.91 4.43
CA ASN A 238 9.06 11.13 4.20
C ASN A 238 7.84 11.23 5.11
N ILE A 239 7.10 10.15 5.34
CA ILE A 239 5.94 10.15 6.25
C ILE A 239 6.40 10.41 7.69
N GLY A 240 7.57 9.92 8.08
CA GLY A 240 8.16 10.11 9.40
C GLY A 240 8.76 11.49 9.68
N LYS A 241 8.79 12.41 8.69
CA LYS A 241 9.33 13.76 8.91
C LYS A 241 8.52 14.52 9.97
N PRO A 242 9.20 15.22 10.92
CA PRO A 242 8.51 16.02 11.94
C PRO A 242 7.57 17.08 11.35
N GLU A 243 7.93 17.70 10.24
CA GLU A 243 7.14 18.74 9.56
C GLU A 243 5.79 18.21 9.05
N ASN A 244 5.69 16.90 8.79
CA ASN A 244 4.45 16.26 8.41
C ASN A 244 3.55 15.96 9.61
N ASP A 245 4.10 16.03 10.84
CA ASP A 245 3.38 15.80 12.08
C ASP A 245 2.34 16.88 12.36
N ASP A 246 2.69 18.13 12.18
CA ASP A 246 1.81 19.26 12.45
C ASP A 246 0.68 19.37 11.42
N PHE A 247 0.96 19.02 10.18
CA PHE A 247 -0.02 19.00 9.10
C PHE A 247 -1.17 17.98 9.32
N ILE A 248 -0.88 16.85 9.94
CA ILE A 248 -1.87 15.80 10.20
C ILE A 248 -2.67 16.12 11.48
N LYS A 249 -2.05 16.73 12.49
CA LYS A 249 -2.72 17.17 13.73
C LYS A 249 -3.77 18.26 13.45
N SER A 250 -3.49 19.21 12.55
CA SER A 250 -4.41 20.30 12.21
C SER A 250 -5.71 19.86 11.53
N LYS A 251 -5.83 18.59 11.11
CA LYS A 251 -7.05 18.03 10.49
C LYS A 251 -7.87 17.11 11.39
N THR A 252 -7.32 16.71 12.54
CA THR A 252 -8.09 15.90 13.53
C THR A 252 -8.85 16.77 14.53
N THR A 253 -8.71 18.08 14.45
CA THR A 253 -9.36 19.07 15.34
C THR A 253 -10.50 19.85 14.68
N ASN A 254 -10.95 19.46 13.46
CA ASN A 254 -12.12 20.03 12.80
C ASN A 254 -13.16 18.96 12.47
#